data_ff024f245476f14f7625deee04879a83
#
_entry.id   ff024f245476f14f7625deee04879a83
#
_cell.length_a   1.000
_cell.length_b   1.000
_cell.length_c   1.000
_cell.angle_alpha   90.00
_cell.angle_beta   90.00
_cell.angle_gamma   90.00
#
_symmetry.space_group_name_H-M   'P 1'
#
loop_
_entity.id
_entity.type
_entity.pdbx_description
1 polymer ?
#
loop_
_entity_poly.entity_id
_entity_poly.type
_entity_poly.pdbx_seq_one_letter_code
_entity_poly.pdbx_strand_id
1 'polypeptide(L)'
;MKNLITNKANLTITGANLAETLGISIFNIILLTYAKSFQHPTALVSIVSLGSIVPGMLAVIIGRFADYSLNKSRFLIGAKIVQAALYVLLGLIITRRTFILFLVVVPINIVSDCLGIYSSSLRLPILKEKIPDERRQQVLGLNQSVTTLLQPVGQSLGITIIAATHDYALAGYINALTFLVAAGILMIGHRTIDVRISAHPQKRRASDLRHQVITILQHSSGMNIISLLTSVIIVNGVAASIDALINLFILNHPHLTVLPFSVEILLVNVGFIAGSVIGSLAKSQFLDHLSYRTIMVTVTATILVLFINFIVGQNYWLLLAGMCFSAFCLGQLNPKLTAQIIATTDQTMIGTVTGALSSLVTIAVPLGSIGLVLLYNVVAPNAAYLTGICFLLIGIGALFVKQPQADDLAS
;
A
#
# COMPACT_ATOMS: atom_id res chain seq x y z
N MET A 1 -16.32 4.48 -18.09
CA MET A 1 -14.88 4.68 -18.38
C MET A 1 -14.60 5.95 -19.20
N LYS A 2 -15.27 6.21 -20.34
CA LYS A 2 -14.99 7.41 -21.18
C LYS A 2 -14.88 8.73 -20.38
N ASN A 3 -15.78 8.98 -19.44
CA ASN A 3 -15.79 10.23 -18.66
C ASN A 3 -14.75 10.32 -17.51
N LEU A 4 -14.10 9.21 -17.13
CA LEU A 4 -13.00 9.21 -16.16
C LEU A 4 -11.68 9.61 -16.83
N ILE A 5 -11.48 9.18 -18.06
CA ILE A 5 -10.32 9.50 -18.89
C ILE A 5 -10.37 10.95 -19.39
N THR A 6 -11.56 11.55 -19.48
CA THR A 6 -11.71 12.94 -19.92
C THR A 6 -11.49 13.99 -18.83
N ASN A 7 -11.50 13.62 -17.55
CA ASN A 7 -11.23 14.56 -16.47
C ASN A 7 -9.73 14.89 -16.40
N LYS A 8 -9.38 16.11 -16.80
CA LYS A 8 -8.00 16.59 -16.91
C LYS A 8 -7.23 16.50 -15.56
N ALA A 9 -7.90 16.76 -14.44
CA ALA A 9 -7.27 16.64 -13.13
C ALA A 9 -6.92 15.19 -12.78
N ASN A 10 -7.85 14.25 -13.07
CA ASN A 10 -7.58 12.82 -12.90
C ASN A 10 -6.44 12.36 -13.80
N LEU A 11 -6.45 12.73 -15.08
CA LEU A 11 -5.40 12.35 -16.02
C LEU A 11 -4.02 12.86 -15.58
N THR A 12 -3.96 14.10 -15.09
CA THR A 12 -2.72 14.70 -14.56
C THR A 12 -2.20 13.93 -13.34
N ILE A 13 -3.08 13.63 -12.36
CA ILE A 13 -2.70 12.90 -11.15
C ILE A 13 -2.29 11.46 -11.47
N THR A 14 -3.09 10.75 -12.28
CA THR A 14 -2.81 9.36 -12.65
C THR A 14 -1.54 9.26 -13.49
N GLY A 15 -1.32 10.16 -14.43
CA GLY A 15 -0.10 10.19 -15.25
C GLY A 15 1.16 10.44 -14.43
N ALA A 16 1.11 11.38 -13.48
CA ALA A 16 2.22 11.60 -12.55
C ALA A 16 2.46 10.40 -11.63
N ASN A 17 1.38 9.77 -11.14
CA ASN A 17 1.46 8.56 -10.32
C ASN A 17 2.08 7.38 -11.09
N LEU A 18 1.76 7.23 -12.37
CA LEU A 18 2.33 6.21 -13.25
C LEU A 18 3.85 6.37 -13.38
N ALA A 19 4.33 7.57 -13.69
CA ALA A 19 5.77 7.85 -13.80
C ALA A 19 6.49 7.59 -12.46
N GLU A 20 5.93 8.07 -11.34
CA GLU A 20 6.46 7.86 -9.99
C GLU A 20 6.54 6.38 -9.62
N THR A 21 5.44 5.63 -9.80
CA THR A 21 5.37 4.21 -9.44
C THR A 21 6.40 3.40 -10.22
N LEU A 22 6.55 3.68 -11.51
CA LEU A 22 7.54 3.00 -12.35
C LEU A 22 8.97 3.22 -11.82
N GLY A 23 9.34 4.48 -11.54
CA GLY A 23 10.67 4.81 -11.03
C GLY A 23 10.96 4.18 -9.67
N ILE A 24 10.05 4.31 -8.72
CA ILE A 24 10.16 3.70 -7.38
C ILE A 24 10.33 2.19 -7.50
N SER A 25 9.54 1.53 -8.35
CA SER A 25 9.58 0.08 -8.51
C SER A 25 10.90 -0.40 -9.12
N ILE A 26 11.43 0.32 -10.11
CA ILE A 26 12.76 0.08 -10.69
C ILE A 26 13.83 0.20 -9.60
N PHE A 27 13.80 1.28 -8.83
CA PHE A 27 14.86 1.58 -7.88
C PHE A 27 14.84 0.65 -6.65
N ASN A 28 13.67 0.28 -6.15
CA ASN A 28 13.56 -0.58 -4.97
C ASN A 28 14.25 -1.94 -5.16
N ILE A 29 14.06 -2.60 -6.31
CA ILE A 29 14.73 -3.87 -6.58
C ILE A 29 16.24 -3.70 -6.76
N ILE A 30 16.66 -2.56 -7.33
CA ILE A 30 18.06 -2.23 -7.52
C ILE A 30 18.76 -1.94 -6.20
N LEU A 31 18.11 -1.25 -5.27
CA LEU A 31 18.64 -0.99 -3.93
C LEU A 31 18.85 -2.30 -3.15
N LEU A 32 17.93 -3.25 -3.25
CA LEU A 32 18.09 -4.60 -2.67
C LEU A 32 19.25 -5.35 -3.32
N THR A 33 19.39 -5.27 -4.64
CA THR A 33 20.50 -5.90 -5.38
C THR A 33 21.84 -5.24 -5.02
N TYR A 34 21.87 -3.93 -4.85
CA TYR A 34 23.04 -3.20 -4.37
C TYR A 34 23.43 -3.64 -2.96
N ALA A 35 22.49 -3.76 -2.02
CA ALA A 35 22.74 -4.27 -0.68
C ALA A 35 23.31 -5.71 -0.71
N LYS A 36 22.79 -6.56 -1.61
CA LYS A 36 23.28 -7.93 -1.80
C LYS A 36 24.74 -8.00 -2.31
N SER A 37 25.25 -6.95 -2.97
CA SER A 37 26.60 -6.95 -3.56
C SER A 37 27.74 -6.73 -2.54
N PHE A 38 27.44 -6.53 -1.26
CA PHE A 38 28.43 -6.33 -0.20
C PHE A 38 28.84 -7.63 0.50
N GLN A 39 29.91 -7.58 1.32
CA GLN A 39 30.47 -8.75 2.04
C GLN A 39 29.50 -9.35 3.07
N HIS A 40 28.59 -8.54 3.66
CA HIS A 40 27.57 -8.99 4.63
C HIS A 40 26.15 -8.74 4.09
N PRO A 41 25.74 -9.46 3.03
CA PRO A 41 24.52 -9.16 2.30
C PRO A 41 23.25 -9.28 3.15
N THR A 42 23.19 -10.27 4.04
CA THR A 42 22.00 -10.51 4.89
C THR A 42 21.67 -9.32 5.78
N ALA A 43 22.68 -8.75 6.45
CA ALA A 43 22.50 -7.59 7.32
C ALA A 43 22.07 -6.35 6.52
N LEU A 44 22.71 -6.09 5.38
CA LEU A 44 22.41 -4.90 4.57
C LEU A 44 21.06 -5.00 3.86
N VAL A 45 20.67 -6.15 3.36
CA VAL A 45 19.33 -6.39 2.82
C VAL A 45 18.28 -6.21 3.92
N SER A 46 18.57 -6.67 5.15
CA SER A 46 17.67 -6.45 6.29
C SER A 46 17.53 -4.96 6.64
N ILE A 47 18.61 -4.18 6.59
CA ILE A 47 18.58 -2.72 6.81
C ILE A 47 17.71 -2.03 5.76
N VAL A 48 17.83 -2.39 4.47
CA VAL A 48 16.98 -1.84 3.40
C VAL A 48 15.53 -2.21 3.63
N SER A 49 15.24 -3.48 3.94
CA SER A 49 13.88 -3.97 4.16
C SER A 49 13.22 -3.32 5.38
N LEU A 50 13.95 -3.15 6.50
CA LEU A 50 13.45 -2.43 7.66
C LEU A 50 13.30 -0.94 7.38
N GLY A 51 14.23 -0.35 6.62
CA GLY A 51 14.18 1.04 6.19
C GLY A 51 12.91 1.37 5.38
N SER A 52 12.46 0.45 4.54
CA SER A 52 11.24 0.62 3.72
C SER A 52 9.94 0.68 4.55
N ILE A 53 9.96 0.19 5.79
CA ILE A 53 8.80 0.24 6.70
C ILE A 53 8.69 1.62 7.39
N VAL A 54 9.81 2.29 7.62
CA VAL A 54 9.89 3.56 8.38
C VAL A 54 8.96 4.65 7.83
N PRO A 55 8.90 4.95 6.52
CA PRO A 55 7.98 5.95 5.99
C PRO A 55 6.51 5.67 6.31
N GLY A 56 6.10 4.39 6.20
CA GLY A 56 4.74 3.97 6.55
C GLY A 56 4.42 4.16 8.04
N MET A 57 5.36 3.88 8.94
CA MET A 57 5.18 4.14 10.37
C MET A 57 5.03 5.65 10.68
N LEU A 58 5.70 6.50 9.91
CA LEU A 58 5.63 7.96 10.03
C LEU A 58 4.45 8.58 9.28
N ALA A 59 3.63 7.79 8.59
CA ALA A 59 2.60 8.29 7.66
C ALA A 59 1.59 9.24 8.33
N VAL A 60 1.24 9.04 9.60
CA VAL A 60 0.35 9.96 10.33
C VAL A 60 0.98 11.34 10.52
N ILE A 61 2.27 11.39 10.82
CA ILE A 61 3.02 12.65 11.00
C ILE A 61 3.16 13.34 9.65
N ILE A 62 3.55 12.61 8.62
CA ILE A 62 3.72 13.10 7.26
C ILE A 62 2.38 13.62 6.71
N GLY A 63 1.29 12.87 6.92
CA GLY A 63 -0.07 13.27 6.54
C GLY A 63 -0.50 14.59 7.20
N ARG A 64 -0.15 14.77 8.49
CA ARG A 64 -0.40 16.03 9.19
C ARG A 64 0.39 17.19 8.57
N PHE A 65 1.65 17.00 8.19
CA PHE A 65 2.40 18.02 7.46
C PHE A 65 1.76 18.36 6.11
N ALA A 66 1.26 17.35 5.39
CA ALA A 66 0.53 17.56 4.15
C ALA A 66 -0.75 18.37 4.37
N ASP A 67 -1.48 18.16 5.48
CA ASP A 67 -2.68 18.92 5.82
C ASP A 67 -2.39 20.40 6.05
N TYR A 68 -1.25 20.75 6.65
CA TYR A 68 -0.82 22.15 6.84
C TYR A 68 -0.42 22.87 5.55
N SER A 69 -0.19 22.16 4.47
CA SER A 69 0.24 22.74 3.21
C SER A 69 -0.94 23.41 2.49
N LEU A 70 -0.96 24.74 2.38
CA LEU A 70 -2.09 25.50 1.82
C LEU A 70 -2.23 25.32 0.30
N ASN A 71 -1.11 25.35 -0.43
CA ASN A 71 -1.08 25.22 -1.89
C ASN A 71 -0.74 23.78 -2.30
N LYS A 72 -1.72 22.87 -2.24
CA LYS A 72 -1.50 21.42 -2.45
C LYS A 72 -0.77 21.11 -3.75
N SER A 73 -1.15 21.74 -4.87
CA SER A 73 -0.56 21.50 -6.18
C SER A 73 0.92 21.92 -6.25
N ARG A 74 1.27 23.09 -5.68
CA ARG A 74 2.66 23.58 -5.66
C ARG A 74 3.56 22.70 -4.80
N PHE A 75 3.10 22.29 -3.62
CA PHE A 75 3.85 21.41 -2.74
C PHE A 75 4.00 20.01 -3.35
N LEU A 76 3.00 19.52 -4.09
CA LEU A 76 3.07 18.27 -4.80
C LEU A 76 4.16 18.30 -5.89
N ILE A 77 4.22 19.38 -6.70
CA ILE A 77 5.27 19.58 -7.70
C ILE A 77 6.63 19.70 -7.02
N GLY A 78 6.74 20.51 -5.97
CA GLY A 78 7.98 20.71 -5.22
C GLY A 78 8.53 19.41 -4.65
N ALA A 79 7.67 18.55 -4.09
CA ALA A 79 8.08 17.24 -3.59
C ALA A 79 8.70 16.36 -4.70
N LYS A 80 8.14 16.38 -5.93
CA LYS A 80 8.71 15.63 -7.05
C LYS A 80 10.07 16.16 -7.50
N ILE A 81 10.25 17.47 -7.49
CA ILE A 81 11.55 18.09 -7.81
C ILE A 81 12.61 17.73 -6.74
N VAL A 82 12.23 17.77 -5.46
CA VAL A 82 13.12 17.36 -4.36
C VAL A 82 13.47 15.87 -4.47
N GLN A 83 12.49 14.99 -4.76
CA GLN A 83 12.74 13.58 -4.98
C GLN A 83 13.71 13.37 -6.15
N ALA A 84 13.53 14.08 -7.27
CA ALA A 84 14.46 14.01 -8.39
C ALA A 84 15.90 14.41 -8.00
N ALA A 85 16.05 15.50 -7.25
CA ALA A 85 17.36 15.95 -6.77
C ALA A 85 18.01 14.94 -5.81
N LEU A 86 17.23 14.33 -4.91
CA LEU A 86 17.72 13.26 -4.04
C LEU A 86 18.20 12.05 -4.82
N TYR A 87 17.52 11.65 -5.90
CA TYR A 87 17.96 10.52 -6.72
C TYR A 87 19.13 10.85 -7.67
N VAL A 88 19.28 12.10 -8.09
CA VAL A 88 20.53 12.54 -8.73
C VAL A 88 21.69 12.43 -7.75
N LEU A 89 21.55 12.95 -6.53
CA LEU A 89 22.55 12.83 -5.48
C LEU A 89 22.87 11.36 -5.17
N LEU A 90 21.83 10.53 -5.06
CA LEU A 90 21.98 9.10 -4.81
C LEU A 90 22.76 8.42 -5.96
N GLY A 91 22.45 8.73 -7.22
CA GLY A 91 23.18 8.23 -8.39
C GLY A 91 24.66 8.59 -8.36
N LEU A 92 25.03 9.80 -7.91
CA LEU A 92 26.43 10.22 -7.75
C LEU A 92 27.16 9.44 -6.65
N ILE A 93 26.46 9.07 -5.57
CA ILE A 93 27.03 8.41 -4.41
C ILE A 93 27.12 6.89 -4.60
N ILE A 94 26.14 6.25 -5.21
CA ILE A 94 26.01 4.79 -5.29
C ILE A 94 27.09 4.12 -6.17
N THR A 95 27.84 4.91 -6.95
CA THR A 95 28.93 4.42 -7.80
C THR A 95 30.05 3.72 -7.02
N ARG A 96 30.29 4.15 -5.79
CA ARG A 96 31.34 3.60 -4.92
C ARG A 96 30.74 2.60 -3.92
N ARG A 97 31.18 1.35 -3.97
CA ARG A 97 30.68 0.26 -3.10
C ARG A 97 31.39 0.29 -1.73
N THR A 98 31.18 1.37 -0.96
CA THR A 98 31.68 1.46 0.41
C THR A 98 30.54 1.41 1.41
N PHE A 99 30.76 0.77 2.57
CA PHE A 99 29.76 0.65 3.62
C PHE A 99 29.25 2.03 4.11
N ILE A 100 30.15 3.01 4.22
CA ILE A 100 29.77 4.38 4.63
C ILE A 100 28.77 5.00 3.63
N LEU A 101 29.02 4.84 2.34
CA LEU A 101 28.12 5.36 1.31
C LEU A 101 26.77 4.61 1.28
N PHE A 102 26.78 3.31 1.55
CA PHE A 102 25.55 2.55 1.74
C PHE A 102 24.70 3.14 2.88
N LEU A 103 25.30 3.49 4.01
CA LEU A 103 24.65 4.14 5.15
C LEU A 103 24.10 5.54 4.81
N VAL A 104 24.54 6.18 3.74
CA VAL A 104 23.99 7.45 3.23
C VAL A 104 22.86 7.20 2.22
N VAL A 105 23.02 6.20 1.36
CA VAL A 105 22.03 5.85 0.32
C VAL A 105 20.69 5.44 0.94
N VAL A 106 20.70 4.62 2.00
CA VAL A 106 19.45 4.14 2.63
C VAL A 106 18.62 5.29 3.22
N PRO A 107 19.16 6.20 4.05
CA PRO A 107 18.41 7.38 4.53
C PRO A 107 17.89 8.28 3.40
N ILE A 108 18.65 8.49 2.33
CA ILE A 108 18.17 9.27 1.16
C ILE A 108 16.93 8.61 0.57
N ASN A 109 16.94 7.29 0.40
CA ASN A 109 15.77 6.54 -0.07
C ASN A 109 14.59 6.68 0.90
N ILE A 110 14.81 6.52 2.21
CA ILE A 110 13.77 6.68 3.24
C ILE A 110 13.14 8.08 3.18
N VAL A 111 13.94 9.14 3.05
CA VAL A 111 13.46 10.51 2.92
C VAL A 111 12.63 10.68 1.64
N SER A 112 13.08 10.09 0.53
CA SER A 112 12.30 10.11 -0.71
C SER A 112 10.96 9.37 -0.57
N ASP A 113 10.92 8.23 0.11
CA ASP A 113 9.69 7.48 0.35
C ASP A 113 8.74 8.27 1.28
N CYS A 114 9.28 9.00 2.28
CA CYS A 114 8.49 9.94 3.09
C CYS A 114 7.87 11.05 2.23
N LEU A 115 8.61 11.59 1.26
CA LEU A 115 8.07 12.56 0.29
C LEU A 115 7.03 11.93 -0.65
N GLY A 116 7.13 10.64 -0.95
CA GLY A 116 6.10 9.87 -1.64
C GLY A 116 4.79 9.82 -0.87
N ILE A 117 4.83 9.49 0.43
CA ILE A 117 3.66 9.50 1.31
C ILE A 117 3.08 10.92 1.45
N TYR A 118 3.94 11.94 1.59
CA TYR A 118 3.54 13.34 1.61
C TYR A 118 2.79 13.72 0.32
N SER A 119 3.34 13.36 -0.83
CA SER A 119 2.71 13.58 -2.14
C SER A 119 1.35 12.89 -2.26
N SER A 120 1.25 11.65 -1.79
CA SER A 120 -0.01 10.90 -1.78
C SER A 120 -1.06 11.61 -0.91
N SER A 121 -0.69 12.09 0.28
CA SER A 121 -1.57 12.85 1.17
C SER A 121 -2.02 14.18 0.56
N LEU A 122 -1.15 14.88 -0.20
CA LEU A 122 -1.51 16.11 -0.92
C LEU A 122 -2.51 15.88 -2.06
N ARG A 123 -2.48 14.70 -2.70
CA ARG A 123 -3.41 14.35 -3.80
C ARG A 123 -4.85 14.19 -3.34
N LEU A 124 -5.07 13.68 -2.12
CA LEU A 124 -6.42 13.36 -1.63
C LEU A 124 -7.35 14.58 -1.54
N PRO A 125 -6.94 15.75 -0.98
CA PRO A 125 -7.73 16.97 -1.03
C PRO A 125 -7.99 17.48 -2.45
N ILE A 126 -7.04 17.31 -3.38
CA ILE A 126 -7.23 17.66 -4.79
C ILE A 126 -8.30 16.76 -5.41
N LEU A 127 -8.26 15.45 -5.14
CA LEU A 127 -9.30 14.52 -5.60
C LEU A 127 -10.67 14.87 -5.01
N LYS A 128 -10.73 15.26 -3.73
CA LYS A 128 -11.96 15.70 -3.08
C LYS A 128 -12.61 16.87 -3.82
N GLU A 129 -11.83 17.87 -4.20
CA GLU A 129 -12.28 19.10 -4.84
C GLU A 129 -12.65 18.91 -6.32
N LYS A 130 -11.84 18.12 -7.06
CA LYS A 130 -11.92 18.03 -8.53
C LYS A 130 -12.73 16.85 -9.04
N ILE A 131 -13.02 15.86 -8.19
CA ILE A 131 -13.72 14.62 -8.58
C ILE A 131 -15.03 14.50 -7.81
N PRO A 132 -16.19 14.37 -8.50
CA PRO A 132 -17.47 14.10 -7.86
C PRO A 132 -17.46 12.83 -7.02
N ASP A 133 -18.23 12.81 -5.93
CA ASP A 133 -18.24 11.74 -4.93
C ASP A 133 -18.54 10.37 -5.57
N GLU A 134 -19.49 10.32 -6.50
CA GLU A 134 -19.92 9.10 -7.17
C GLU A 134 -18.82 8.45 -8.03
N ARG A 135 -17.79 9.21 -8.39
CA ARG A 135 -16.66 8.76 -9.23
C ARG A 135 -15.35 8.58 -8.47
N ARG A 136 -15.29 9.06 -7.24
CA ARG A 136 -14.04 9.11 -6.45
C ARG A 136 -13.48 7.71 -6.19
N GLN A 137 -14.33 6.75 -5.84
CA GLN A 137 -13.91 5.35 -5.67
C GLN A 137 -13.32 4.77 -6.96
N GLN A 138 -13.91 5.07 -8.12
CA GLN A 138 -13.38 4.58 -9.40
C GLN A 138 -12.02 5.17 -9.75
N VAL A 139 -11.81 6.47 -9.48
CA VAL A 139 -10.51 7.13 -9.69
C VAL A 139 -9.44 6.52 -8.79
N LEU A 140 -9.77 6.28 -7.52
CA LEU A 140 -8.87 5.62 -6.58
C LEU A 140 -8.58 4.18 -7.00
N GLY A 141 -9.60 3.44 -7.46
CA GLY A 141 -9.44 2.09 -8.00
C GLY A 141 -8.56 2.05 -9.25
N LEU A 142 -8.72 3.01 -10.15
CA LEU A 142 -7.85 3.15 -11.33
C LEU A 142 -6.39 3.38 -10.92
N ASN A 143 -6.14 4.31 -9.98
CA ASN A 143 -4.80 4.56 -9.47
C ASN A 143 -4.20 3.31 -8.79
N GLN A 144 -5.00 2.58 -8.02
CA GLN A 144 -4.59 1.31 -7.41
C GLN A 144 -4.23 0.26 -8.47
N SER A 145 -5.05 0.11 -9.49
CA SER A 145 -4.79 -0.82 -10.61
C SER A 145 -3.49 -0.48 -11.33
N VAL A 146 -3.28 0.80 -11.64
CA VAL A 146 -2.04 1.29 -12.27
C VAL A 146 -0.83 0.92 -11.41
N THR A 147 -0.88 1.20 -10.12
CA THR A 147 0.21 0.87 -9.19
C THR A 147 0.48 -0.63 -9.15
N THR A 148 -0.57 -1.45 -9.01
CA THR A 148 -0.46 -2.91 -8.92
C THR A 148 0.14 -3.53 -10.19
N LEU A 149 -0.24 -3.02 -11.37
CA LEU A 149 0.30 -3.52 -12.64
C LEU A 149 1.73 -3.05 -12.92
N LEU A 150 2.05 -1.80 -12.58
CA LEU A 150 3.36 -1.22 -12.87
C LEU A 150 4.45 -1.69 -11.93
N GLN A 151 4.12 -2.08 -10.71
CA GLN A 151 5.11 -2.51 -9.73
C GLN A 151 5.95 -3.68 -10.22
N PRO A 152 5.40 -4.84 -10.64
CA PRO A 152 6.20 -5.95 -11.18
C PRO A 152 6.88 -5.60 -12.50
N VAL A 153 6.27 -4.76 -13.35
CA VAL A 153 6.89 -4.28 -14.59
C VAL A 153 8.14 -3.45 -14.28
N GLY A 154 8.04 -2.51 -13.36
CA GLY A 154 9.18 -1.70 -12.94
C GLY A 154 10.30 -2.53 -12.30
N GLN A 155 9.95 -3.51 -11.44
CA GLN A 155 10.94 -4.44 -10.87
C GLN A 155 11.65 -5.25 -11.95
N SER A 156 10.91 -5.78 -12.92
CA SER A 156 11.49 -6.54 -14.05
C SER A 156 12.43 -5.66 -14.89
N LEU A 157 12.04 -4.42 -15.18
CA LEU A 157 12.91 -3.45 -15.85
C LEU A 157 14.15 -3.15 -15.02
N GLY A 158 14.03 -2.99 -13.70
CA GLY A 158 15.17 -2.77 -12.82
C GLY A 158 16.18 -3.91 -12.85
N ILE A 159 15.71 -5.16 -12.79
CA ILE A 159 16.55 -6.35 -12.91
C ILE A 159 17.26 -6.38 -14.28
N THR A 160 16.53 -6.10 -15.35
CA THR A 160 17.08 -6.08 -16.71
C THR A 160 18.16 -5.01 -16.88
N ILE A 161 17.92 -3.80 -16.35
CA ILE A 161 18.88 -2.69 -16.38
C ILE A 161 20.18 -3.10 -15.67
N ILE A 162 20.10 -3.66 -14.46
CA ILE A 162 21.30 -4.08 -13.73
C ILE A 162 22.00 -5.25 -14.39
N ALA A 163 21.28 -6.21 -14.94
CA ALA A 163 21.88 -7.34 -15.65
C ALA A 163 22.63 -6.91 -16.91
N ALA A 164 22.12 -5.88 -17.61
CA ALA A 164 22.72 -5.40 -18.85
C ALA A 164 23.87 -4.41 -18.62
N THR A 165 23.79 -3.55 -17.60
CA THR A 165 24.72 -2.42 -17.44
C THR A 165 25.68 -2.58 -16.26
N HIS A 166 25.34 -3.39 -15.27
CA HIS A 166 26.05 -3.49 -13.99
C HIS A 166 26.25 -2.15 -13.26
N ASP A 167 25.49 -1.12 -13.66
CA ASP A 167 25.61 0.26 -13.16
C ASP A 167 24.41 0.64 -12.29
N TYR A 168 24.64 0.72 -10.99
CA TYR A 168 23.62 1.14 -10.01
C TYR A 168 23.30 2.64 -10.10
N ALA A 169 24.25 3.48 -10.57
CA ALA A 169 24.05 4.92 -10.71
C ALA A 169 23.01 5.22 -11.80
N LEU A 170 23.04 4.47 -12.90
CA LEU A 170 22.07 4.59 -13.98
C LEU A 170 20.64 4.44 -13.46
N ALA A 171 20.41 3.51 -12.53
CA ALA A 171 19.11 3.35 -11.91
C ALA A 171 18.66 4.57 -11.10
N GLY A 172 19.58 5.17 -10.35
CA GLY A 172 19.34 6.43 -9.65
C GLY A 172 18.94 7.54 -10.61
N TYR A 173 19.64 7.69 -11.72
CA TYR A 173 19.34 8.71 -12.75
C TYR A 173 18.02 8.43 -13.47
N ILE A 174 17.70 7.16 -13.77
CA ILE A 174 16.41 6.79 -14.37
C ILE A 174 15.28 7.16 -13.40
N ASN A 175 15.42 6.86 -12.10
CA ASN A 175 14.41 7.23 -11.12
C ASN A 175 14.31 8.75 -10.94
N ALA A 176 15.41 9.49 -10.96
CA ALA A 176 15.39 10.94 -10.99
C ALA A 176 14.60 11.47 -12.20
N LEU A 177 14.82 10.89 -13.39
CA LEU A 177 14.09 11.24 -14.60
C LEU A 177 12.58 10.96 -14.47
N THR A 178 12.17 9.84 -13.90
CA THR A 178 10.74 9.56 -13.70
C THR A 178 10.08 10.58 -12.77
N PHE A 179 10.76 11.04 -11.71
CA PHE A 179 10.26 12.13 -10.87
C PHE A 179 10.22 13.49 -11.61
N LEU A 180 11.18 13.78 -12.47
CA LEU A 180 11.13 14.97 -13.33
C LEU A 180 9.97 14.91 -14.32
N VAL A 181 9.72 13.74 -14.92
CA VAL A 181 8.55 13.52 -15.79
C VAL A 181 7.25 13.71 -15.00
N ALA A 182 7.15 13.14 -13.78
CA ALA A 182 6.02 13.35 -12.92
C ALA A 182 5.83 14.83 -12.57
N ALA A 183 6.89 15.57 -12.22
CA ALA A 183 6.85 16.99 -11.97
C ALA A 183 6.39 17.76 -13.22
N GLY A 184 6.89 17.42 -14.40
CA GLY A 184 6.51 18.02 -15.69
C GLY A 184 5.02 17.84 -15.99
N ILE A 185 4.48 16.61 -15.81
CA ILE A 185 3.05 16.33 -15.98
C ILE A 185 2.22 17.19 -15.01
N LEU A 186 2.63 17.30 -13.73
CA LEU A 186 1.95 18.11 -12.74
C LEU A 186 2.04 19.61 -13.05
N MET A 187 3.17 20.09 -13.57
CA MET A 187 3.34 21.49 -14.00
C MET A 187 2.44 21.84 -15.19
N ILE A 188 2.40 20.98 -16.20
CA ILE A 188 1.53 21.17 -17.37
C ILE A 188 0.06 21.17 -16.95
N GLY A 189 -0.31 20.23 -16.07
CA GLY A 189 -1.65 20.12 -15.52
C GLY A 189 -1.97 21.04 -14.34
N HIS A 190 -1.05 21.92 -13.92
CA HIS A 190 -1.17 22.72 -12.69
C HIS A 190 -2.53 23.42 -12.54
N ARG A 191 -3.00 24.08 -13.61
CA ARG A 191 -4.29 24.79 -13.59
C ARG A 191 -5.49 23.89 -13.31
N THR A 192 -5.41 22.60 -13.65
CA THR A 192 -6.50 21.64 -13.44
C THR A 192 -6.52 21.07 -12.03
N ILE A 193 -5.35 21.00 -11.39
CA ILE A 193 -5.16 20.46 -10.04
C ILE A 193 -4.96 21.53 -8.98
N ASP A 194 -5.06 22.82 -9.36
CA ASP A 194 -4.89 23.91 -8.41
C ASP A 194 -6.05 23.93 -7.41
N VAL A 195 -5.70 23.75 -6.15
CA VAL A 195 -6.60 23.78 -5.00
C VAL A 195 -5.91 24.57 -3.89
N ARG A 196 -6.56 25.64 -3.48
CA ARG A 196 -6.14 26.45 -2.35
C ARG A 196 -7.09 26.21 -1.19
N ILE A 197 -6.58 25.70 -0.10
CA ILE A 197 -7.36 25.52 1.12
C ILE A 197 -7.28 26.82 1.90
N SER A 198 -8.42 27.51 2.02
CA SER A 198 -8.53 28.80 2.73
C SER A 198 -8.50 28.65 4.25
N ALA A 199 -8.81 27.46 4.76
CA ALA A 199 -8.83 27.20 6.19
C ALA A 199 -7.45 26.75 6.66
N HIS A 200 -6.85 27.49 7.58
CA HIS A 200 -5.67 27.01 8.30
C HIS A 200 -6.05 25.84 9.21
N PRO A 201 -5.31 24.73 9.20
CA PRO A 201 -5.49 23.69 10.20
C PRO A 201 -5.32 24.31 11.58
N GLN A 202 -6.34 24.23 12.41
CA GLN A 202 -6.24 24.72 13.78
C GLN A 202 -5.19 23.89 14.53
N LYS A 203 -4.36 24.56 15.35
CA LYS A 203 -3.48 23.89 16.30
C LYS A 203 -4.37 23.20 17.34
N ARG A 204 -4.68 21.92 17.11
CA ARG A 204 -5.50 21.11 18.02
C ARG A 204 -4.60 20.36 18.98
N ARG A 205 -5.06 20.12 20.20
CA ARG A 205 -4.39 19.25 21.16
C ARG A 205 -4.35 17.83 20.62
N ALA A 206 -3.34 17.05 20.97
CA ALA A 206 -3.20 15.67 20.48
C ALA A 206 -4.40 14.77 20.86
N SER A 207 -5.02 15.01 22.04
CA SER A 207 -6.25 14.35 22.49
C SER A 207 -7.41 14.56 21.52
N ASP A 208 -7.65 15.84 21.15
CA ASP A 208 -8.77 16.24 20.29
C ASP A 208 -8.59 15.68 18.88
N LEU A 209 -7.34 15.71 18.40
CA LEU A 209 -6.97 15.13 17.10
C LEU A 209 -7.23 13.61 17.09
N ARG A 210 -6.80 12.89 18.14
CA ARG A 210 -7.03 11.46 18.28
C ARG A 210 -8.53 11.14 18.26
N HIS A 211 -9.32 11.86 19.04
CA HIS A 211 -10.77 11.65 19.09
C HIS A 211 -11.43 11.87 17.73
N GLN A 212 -11.06 12.94 17.02
CA GLN A 212 -11.60 13.24 15.69
C GLN A 212 -11.21 12.17 14.66
N VAL A 213 -9.94 11.73 14.64
CA VAL A 213 -9.48 10.64 13.74
C VAL A 213 -10.30 9.37 14.00
N ILE A 214 -10.51 9.01 15.27
CA ILE A 214 -11.31 7.84 15.64
C ILE A 214 -12.75 7.99 15.13
N THR A 215 -13.40 9.13 15.40
CA THR A 215 -14.78 9.40 14.96
C THR A 215 -14.92 9.32 13.43
N ILE A 216 -13.98 9.93 12.71
CA ILE A 216 -13.99 9.89 11.23
C ILE A 216 -13.83 8.45 10.73
N LEU A 217 -12.90 7.68 11.27
CA LEU A 217 -12.68 6.28 10.88
C LEU A 217 -13.91 5.41 11.17
N GLN A 218 -14.56 5.61 12.31
CA GLN A 218 -15.82 4.93 12.65
C GLN A 218 -16.93 5.28 11.65
N HIS A 219 -17.11 6.57 11.36
CA HIS A 219 -18.15 7.02 10.44
C HIS A 219 -17.88 6.55 9.01
N SER A 220 -16.65 6.63 8.55
CA SER A 220 -16.27 6.21 7.20
C SER A 220 -16.36 4.70 6.98
N SER A 221 -16.05 3.89 8.00
CA SER A 221 -16.11 2.42 7.90
C SER A 221 -17.50 1.85 8.24
N GLY A 222 -18.33 2.62 8.94
CA GLY A 222 -19.60 2.14 9.51
C GLY A 222 -19.41 1.10 10.61
N MET A 223 -18.22 1.09 11.27
CA MET A 223 -17.83 0.10 12.26
C MET A 223 -17.35 0.75 13.55
N ASN A 224 -17.46 0.01 14.68
CA ASN A 224 -16.78 0.41 15.91
C ASN A 224 -15.26 0.49 15.67
N ILE A 225 -14.58 1.45 16.31
CA ILE A 225 -13.13 1.63 16.18
C ILE A 225 -12.35 0.38 16.56
N ILE A 226 -12.74 -0.32 17.62
CA ILE A 226 -12.08 -1.57 18.05
C ILE A 226 -12.24 -2.64 16.96
N SER A 227 -13.43 -2.80 16.41
CA SER A 227 -13.71 -3.72 15.30
C SER A 227 -12.85 -3.38 14.09
N LEU A 228 -12.80 -2.11 13.71
CA LEU A 228 -12.01 -1.65 12.56
C LEU A 228 -10.51 -1.91 12.77
N LEU A 229 -9.95 -1.45 13.90
CA LEU A 229 -8.52 -1.58 14.19
C LEU A 229 -8.11 -3.05 14.29
N THR A 230 -8.85 -3.84 15.05
CA THR A 230 -8.58 -5.29 15.22
C THR A 230 -8.60 -6.00 13.88
N SER A 231 -9.64 -5.77 13.07
CA SER A 231 -9.77 -6.41 11.76
C SER A 231 -8.68 -5.97 10.78
N VAL A 232 -8.38 -4.67 10.73
CA VAL A 232 -7.31 -4.13 9.86
C VAL A 232 -5.95 -4.73 10.26
N ILE A 233 -5.63 -4.77 11.55
CA ILE A 233 -4.36 -5.32 12.05
C ILE A 233 -4.27 -6.81 11.74
N ILE A 234 -5.31 -7.59 12.04
CA ILE A 234 -5.31 -9.03 11.83
C ILE A 234 -5.24 -9.37 10.34
N VAL A 235 -6.12 -8.78 9.53
CA VAL A 235 -6.16 -9.08 8.09
C VAL A 235 -4.85 -8.69 7.41
N ASN A 236 -4.30 -7.49 7.67
CA ASN A 236 -3.03 -7.08 7.07
C ASN A 236 -1.84 -7.88 7.60
N GLY A 237 -1.81 -8.19 8.90
CA GLY A 237 -0.75 -9.02 9.49
C GLY A 237 -0.74 -10.44 8.91
N VAL A 238 -1.90 -11.11 8.88
CA VAL A 238 -2.01 -12.47 8.33
C VAL A 238 -1.80 -12.46 6.81
N ALA A 239 -2.40 -11.50 6.08
CA ALA A 239 -2.21 -11.40 4.64
C ALA A 239 -0.74 -11.17 4.24
N ALA A 240 0.03 -10.45 5.05
CA ALA A 240 1.45 -10.23 4.80
C ALA A 240 2.30 -11.50 4.91
N SER A 241 1.84 -12.52 5.64
CA SER A 241 2.53 -13.82 5.73
C SER A 241 2.13 -14.80 4.63
N ILE A 242 0.99 -14.55 3.97
CA ILE A 242 0.36 -15.55 3.11
C ILE A 242 1.23 -15.93 1.91
N ASP A 243 1.93 -14.96 1.32
CA ASP A 243 2.84 -15.20 0.18
C ASP A 243 3.98 -16.15 0.57
N ALA A 244 4.64 -15.90 1.70
CA ALA A 244 5.68 -16.77 2.22
C ALA A 244 5.14 -18.17 2.60
N LEU A 245 3.96 -18.24 3.23
CA LEU A 245 3.34 -19.51 3.62
C LEU A 245 2.90 -20.32 2.39
N ILE A 246 2.39 -19.68 1.34
CA ILE A 246 2.07 -20.34 0.06
C ILE A 246 3.32 -20.93 -0.57
N ASN A 247 4.40 -20.16 -0.65
CA ASN A 247 5.66 -20.61 -1.23
C ASN A 247 6.21 -21.83 -0.47
N LEU A 248 6.18 -21.79 0.87
CA LEU A 248 6.58 -22.91 1.72
C LEU A 248 5.64 -24.10 1.59
N PHE A 249 4.34 -23.87 1.47
CA PHE A 249 3.33 -24.92 1.29
C PHE A 249 3.55 -25.65 -0.03
N ILE A 250 3.67 -24.92 -1.15
CA ILE A 250 3.91 -25.53 -2.47
C ILE A 250 5.25 -26.28 -2.48
N LEU A 251 6.30 -25.71 -1.89
CA LEU A 251 7.63 -26.35 -1.79
C LEU A 251 7.57 -27.70 -1.07
N ASN A 252 6.78 -27.80 0.00
CA ASN A 252 6.67 -29.00 0.82
C ASN A 252 5.64 -30.02 0.29
N HIS A 253 4.87 -29.67 -0.75
CA HIS A 253 3.85 -30.55 -1.35
C HIS A 253 4.02 -30.63 -2.88
N PRO A 254 5.14 -31.18 -3.40
CA PRO A 254 5.45 -31.17 -4.83
C PRO A 254 4.50 -32.02 -5.69
N HIS A 255 3.57 -32.73 -5.07
CA HIS A 255 2.62 -33.63 -5.77
C HIS A 255 1.22 -33.00 -5.96
N LEU A 256 1.01 -31.75 -5.56
CA LEU A 256 -0.28 -31.07 -5.67
C LEU A 256 -0.71 -30.83 -7.13
N THR A 257 0.26 -30.63 -8.01
CA THR A 257 0.03 -30.49 -9.45
C THR A 257 1.17 -31.14 -10.23
N VAL A 258 1.02 -31.24 -11.55
CA VAL A 258 2.09 -31.66 -12.48
C VAL A 258 2.93 -30.45 -12.96
N LEU A 259 2.64 -29.26 -12.46
CA LEU A 259 3.33 -28.03 -12.87
C LEU A 259 4.66 -27.88 -12.13
N PRO A 260 5.68 -27.26 -12.75
CA PRO A 260 6.90 -26.88 -12.05
C PRO A 260 6.61 -25.83 -10.96
N PHE A 261 7.31 -25.92 -9.83
CA PHE A 261 7.20 -25.00 -8.68
C PHE A 261 7.17 -23.51 -9.07
N SER A 262 8.05 -23.10 -9.99
CA SER A 262 8.11 -21.73 -10.47
C SER A 262 6.83 -21.29 -11.22
N VAL A 263 6.19 -22.21 -11.93
CA VAL A 263 4.93 -21.95 -12.65
C VAL A 263 3.76 -21.84 -11.67
N GLU A 264 3.73 -22.70 -10.65
CA GLU A 264 2.70 -22.63 -9.59
C GLU A 264 2.72 -21.28 -8.88
N ILE A 265 3.90 -20.82 -8.45
CA ILE A 265 4.06 -19.49 -7.81
C ILE A 265 3.67 -18.37 -8.78
N LEU A 266 4.11 -18.46 -10.05
CA LEU A 266 3.76 -17.46 -11.06
C LEU A 266 2.24 -17.34 -11.24
N LEU A 267 1.53 -18.46 -11.32
CA LEU A 267 0.07 -18.46 -11.48
C LEU A 267 -0.63 -17.83 -10.27
N VAL A 268 -0.17 -18.11 -9.04
CA VAL A 268 -0.72 -17.49 -7.83
C VAL A 268 -0.51 -15.98 -7.86
N ASN A 269 0.68 -15.50 -8.21
CA ASN A 269 0.99 -14.07 -8.29
C ASN A 269 0.19 -13.38 -9.41
N VAL A 270 0.09 -13.99 -10.59
CA VAL A 270 -0.73 -13.47 -11.69
C VAL A 270 -2.21 -13.44 -11.30
N GLY A 271 -2.70 -14.49 -10.65
CA GLY A 271 -4.07 -14.56 -10.13
C GLY A 271 -4.37 -13.45 -9.11
N PHE A 272 -3.43 -13.21 -8.19
CA PHE A 272 -3.54 -12.12 -7.22
C PHE A 272 -3.58 -10.74 -7.91
N ILE A 273 -2.66 -10.47 -8.84
CA ILE A 273 -2.64 -9.21 -9.60
C ILE A 273 -3.93 -9.03 -10.40
N ALA A 274 -4.35 -10.06 -11.13
CA ALA A 274 -5.58 -10.03 -11.93
C ALA A 274 -6.82 -9.79 -11.05
N GLY A 275 -6.94 -10.51 -9.94
CA GLY A 275 -8.00 -10.30 -8.97
C GLY A 275 -8.03 -8.87 -8.44
N SER A 276 -6.90 -8.34 -7.99
CA SER A 276 -6.78 -6.99 -7.45
C SER A 276 -7.17 -5.92 -8.47
N VAL A 277 -6.70 -6.05 -9.71
CA VAL A 277 -7.01 -5.11 -10.80
C VAL A 277 -8.50 -5.17 -11.17
N ILE A 278 -9.03 -6.37 -11.38
CA ILE A 278 -10.46 -6.54 -11.69
C ILE A 278 -11.30 -5.99 -10.55
N GLY A 279 -10.94 -6.29 -9.29
CA GLY A 279 -11.63 -5.80 -8.11
C GLY A 279 -11.65 -4.28 -8.02
N SER A 280 -10.50 -3.62 -8.22
CA SER A 280 -10.40 -2.16 -8.09
C SER A 280 -11.09 -1.39 -9.24
N LEU A 281 -11.28 -2.03 -10.40
CA LEU A 281 -11.97 -1.45 -11.54
C LEU A 281 -13.44 -1.86 -11.65
N ALA A 282 -13.82 -2.96 -11.00
CA ALA A 282 -15.19 -3.48 -11.09
C ALA A 282 -16.18 -2.48 -10.50
N LYS A 283 -17.21 -2.20 -11.30
CA LYS A 283 -18.37 -1.41 -10.90
C LYS A 283 -19.63 -2.19 -11.22
N SER A 284 -20.44 -2.44 -10.19
CA SER A 284 -21.80 -2.91 -10.36
C SER A 284 -22.68 -2.36 -9.25
N GLN A 285 -23.96 -2.20 -9.49
CA GLN A 285 -24.90 -1.77 -8.47
C GLN A 285 -24.80 -2.66 -7.22
N PHE A 286 -24.62 -3.96 -7.41
CA PHE A 286 -24.46 -4.91 -6.30
C PHE A 286 -23.21 -4.62 -5.45
N LEU A 287 -22.06 -4.39 -6.08
CA LEU A 287 -20.80 -4.12 -5.37
C LEU A 287 -20.80 -2.75 -4.69
N ASP A 288 -21.44 -1.76 -5.29
CA ASP A 288 -21.55 -0.41 -4.73
C ASP A 288 -22.40 -0.41 -3.43
N HIS A 289 -23.41 -1.29 -3.34
CA HIS A 289 -24.24 -1.45 -2.13
C HIS A 289 -23.61 -2.28 -1.01
N LEU A 290 -22.56 -3.08 -1.29
CA LEU A 290 -21.89 -3.85 -0.24
C LEU A 290 -21.25 -2.89 0.77
N SER A 291 -21.52 -3.12 2.07
CA SER A 291 -20.88 -2.35 3.12
C SER A 291 -19.39 -2.70 3.21
N TYR A 292 -18.58 -1.76 3.71
CA TYR A 292 -17.16 -2.02 4.02
C TYR A 292 -17.00 -3.27 4.90
N ARG A 293 -17.86 -3.39 5.92
CA ARG A 293 -17.91 -4.53 6.83
C ARG A 293 -18.13 -5.85 6.09
N THR A 294 -19.10 -5.89 5.17
CA THR A 294 -19.40 -7.12 4.40
C THR A 294 -18.20 -7.56 3.57
N ILE A 295 -17.54 -6.64 2.88
CA ILE A 295 -16.35 -6.95 2.09
C ILE A 295 -15.23 -7.44 3.01
N MET A 296 -15.04 -6.83 4.17
CA MET A 296 -14.01 -7.22 5.14
C MET A 296 -14.25 -8.62 5.69
N VAL A 297 -15.52 -8.96 6.03
CA VAL A 297 -15.91 -10.33 6.43
C VAL A 297 -15.59 -11.32 5.32
N THR A 298 -15.93 -10.99 4.07
CA THR A 298 -15.68 -11.87 2.90
C THR A 298 -14.20 -12.11 2.71
N VAL A 299 -13.36 -11.07 2.77
CA VAL A 299 -11.89 -11.20 2.67
C VAL A 299 -11.37 -12.11 3.79
N THR A 300 -11.74 -11.82 5.03
CA THR A 300 -11.26 -12.57 6.20
C THR A 300 -11.69 -14.04 6.13
N ALA A 301 -12.94 -14.31 5.74
CA ALA A 301 -13.45 -15.66 5.56
C ALA A 301 -12.73 -16.40 4.41
N THR A 302 -12.44 -15.72 3.30
CA THR A 302 -11.69 -16.33 2.19
C THR A 302 -10.27 -16.70 2.63
N ILE A 303 -9.56 -15.80 3.34
CA ILE A 303 -8.24 -16.10 3.88
C ILE A 303 -8.31 -17.25 4.90
N LEU A 304 -9.35 -17.31 5.74
CA LEU A 304 -9.58 -18.42 6.66
C LEU A 304 -9.72 -19.75 5.91
N VAL A 305 -10.48 -19.78 4.82
CA VAL A 305 -10.61 -20.98 3.98
C VAL A 305 -9.25 -21.40 3.40
N LEU A 306 -8.39 -20.46 3.01
CA LEU A 306 -7.04 -20.78 2.54
C LEU A 306 -6.17 -21.40 3.63
N PHE A 307 -6.24 -20.91 4.88
CA PHE A 307 -5.52 -21.49 5.99
C PHE A 307 -6.04 -22.90 6.35
N ILE A 308 -7.33 -23.13 6.26
CA ILE A 308 -7.92 -24.48 6.42
C ILE A 308 -7.47 -25.39 5.28
N ASN A 309 -7.38 -24.86 4.06
CA ASN A 309 -6.90 -25.63 2.90
C ASN A 309 -5.44 -26.08 3.05
N PHE A 310 -4.58 -25.31 3.74
CA PHE A 310 -3.21 -25.74 4.03
C PHE A 310 -3.16 -26.99 4.91
N ILE A 311 -4.15 -27.21 5.78
CA ILE A 311 -4.18 -28.33 6.73
C ILE A 311 -4.94 -29.53 6.17
N VAL A 312 -6.15 -29.30 5.66
CA VAL A 312 -7.11 -30.36 5.35
C VAL A 312 -7.23 -30.65 3.86
N GLY A 313 -7.43 -29.58 3.07
CA GLY A 313 -7.77 -29.72 1.64
C GLY A 313 -6.56 -29.97 0.75
N GLN A 314 -5.45 -29.35 1.08
CA GLN A 314 -4.19 -29.39 0.34
C GLN A 314 -4.37 -29.26 -1.18
N ASN A 315 -5.34 -28.40 -1.59
CA ASN A 315 -5.73 -28.25 -2.98
C ASN A 315 -5.17 -26.94 -3.55
N TYR A 316 -4.32 -27.08 -4.56
CA TYR A 316 -3.67 -25.95 -5.24
C TYR A 316 -4.69 -25.05 -5.97
N TRP A 317 -5.68 -25.61 -6.62
CA TRP A 317 -6.66 -24.84 -7.39
C TRP A 317 -7.58 -24.00 -6.48
N LEU A 318 -7.91 -24.54 -5.31
CA LEU A 318 -8.63 -23.79 -4.27
C LEU A 318 -7.78 -22.64 -3.75
N LEU A 319 -6.47 -22.86 -3.57
CA LEU A 319 -5.51 -21.83 -3.17
C LEU A 319 -5.44 -20.72 -4.22
N LEU A 320 -5.27 -21.07 -5.51
CA LEU A 320 -5.23 -20.11 -6.61
C LEU A 320 -6.53 -19.29 -6.70
N ALA A 321 -7.67 -19.96 -6.67
CA ALA A 321 -8.99 -19.30 -6.72
C ALA A 321 -9.23 -18.40 -5.52
N GLY A 322 -8.89 -18.84 -4.31
CA GLY A 322 -9.03 -18.07 -3.09
C GLY A 322 -8.11 -16.86 -3.05
N MET A 323 -6.88 -16.97 -3.55
CA MET A 323 -5.96 -15.82 -3.68
C MET A 323 -6.49 -14.79 -4.68
N CYS A 324 -6.98 -15.22 -5.83
CA CYS A 324 -7.59 -14.34 -6.82
C CYS A 324 -8.83 -13.62 -6.26
N PHE A 325 -9.69 -14.36 -5.56
CA PHE A 325 -10.91 -13.79 -4.97
C PHE A 325 -10.65 -12.86 -3.79
N SER A 326 -9.72 -13.20 -2.88
CA SER A 326 -9.32 -12.29 -1.80
C SER A 326 -8.70 -11.01 -2.34
N ALA A 327 -7.86 -11.10 -3.38
CA ALA A 327 -7.30 -9.94 -4.05
C ALA A 327 -8.37 -9.07 -4.73
N PHE A 328 -9.39 -9.70 -5.34
CA PHE A 328 -10.55 -8.99 -5.90
C PHE A 328 -11.28 -8.19 -4.80
N CYS A 329 -11.56 -8.80 -3.67
CA CYS A 329 -12.22 -8.13 -2.55
C CYS A 329 -11.36 -6.99 -1.97
N LEU A 330 -10.05 -7.20 -1.81
CA LEU A 330 -9.11 -6.15 -1.36
C LEU A 330 -9.04 -4.99 -2.35
N GLY A 331 -9.08 -5.28 -3.66
CA GLY A 331 -9.16 -4.27 -4.72
C GLY A 331 -10.39 -3.36 -4.60
N GLN A 332 -11.52 -3.89 -4.12
CA GLN A 332 -12.73 -3.12 -3.82
C GLN A 332 -12.62 -2.33 -2.51
N LEU A 333 -12.07 -2.99 -1.48
CA LEU A 333 -12.08 -2.51 -0.10
C LEU A 333 -11.30 -1.19 0.06
N ASN A 334 -10.06 -1.16 -0.42
CA ASN A 334 -9.15 -0.03 -0.22
C ASN A 334 -9.63 1.28 -0.89
N PRO A 335 -10.03 1.28 -2.18
CA PRO A 335 -10.58 2.48 -2.81
C PRO A 335 -11.89 2.94 -2.18
N LYS A 336 -12.75 2.01 -1.73
CA LYS A 336 -14.02 2.32 -1.07
C LYS A 336 -13.80 3.03 0.26
N LEU A 337 -12.95 2.48 1.13
CA LEU A 337 -12.64 3.11 2.42
C LEU A 337 -12.00 4.49 2.22
N THR A 338 -11.03 4.59 1.33
CA THR A 338 -10.36 5.87 1.05
C THR A 338 -11.34 6.90 0.49
N ALA A 339 -12.25 6.51 -0.40
CA ALA A 339 -13.28 7.40 -0.94
C ALA A 339 -14.24 7.89 0.16
N GLN A 340 -14.64 7.01 1.08
CA GLN A 340 -15.49 7.37 2.22
C GLN A 340 -14.76 8.31 3.20
N ILE A 341 -13.49 8.05 3.52
CA ILE A 341 -12.68 8.95 4.33
C ILE A 341 -12.59 10.34 3.68
N ILE A 342 -12.33 10.41 2.38
CA ILE A 342 -12.27 11.69 1.66
C ILE A 342 -13.63 12.41 1.71
N ALA A 343 -14.74 11.70 1.57
CA ALA A 343 -16.08 12.29 1.60
C ALA A 343 -16.43 12.88 2.96
N THR A 344 -16.10 12.17 4.05
CA THR A 344 -16.50 12.51 5.42
C THR A 344 -15.51 13.40 6.17
N THR A 345 -14.29 13.55 5.66
CA THR A 345 -13.21 14.27 6.33
C THR A 345 -13.03 15.67 5.75
N ASP A 346 -12.79 16.67 6.62
CA ASP A 346 -12.40 18.01 6.18
C ASP A 346 -11.07 17.97 5.42
N GLN A 347 -10.93 18.85 4.43
CA GLN A 347 -9.70 18.95 3.60
C GLN A 347 -8.43 19.17 4.42
N THR A 348 -8.56 19.73 5.62
CA THR A 348 -7.46 20.02 6.55
C THR A 348 -7.02 18.81 7.40
N MET A 349 -7.68 17.66 7.27
CA MET A 349 -7.41 16.46 8.08
C MET A 349 -7.28 15.17 7.29
N ILE A 350 -7.53 15.20 5.97
CA ILE A 350 -7.53 13.98 5.15
C ILE A 350 -6.17 13.25 5.22
N GLY A 351 -5.06 13.99 5.16
CA GLY A 351 -3.72 13.43 5.26
C GLY A 351 -3.45 12.77 6.61
N THR A 352 -3.88 13.41 7.70
CA THR A 352 -3.75 12.88 9.06
C THR A 352 -4.54 11.57 9.24
N VAL A 353 -5.81 11.54 8.79
CA VAL A 353 -6.69 10.36 8.94
C VAL A 353 -6.17 9.18 8.10
N THR A 354 -5.83 9.43 6.82
CA THR A 354 -5.30 8.38 5.94
C THR A 354 -3.91 7.92 6.38
N GLY A 355 -3.08 8.84 6.88
CA GLY A 355 -1.78 8.53 7.47
C GLY A 355 -1.88 7.64 8.71
N ALA A 356 -2.86 7.90 9.58
CA ALA A 356 -3.11 7.06 10.76
C ALA A 356 -3.47 5.62 10.36
N LEU A 357 -4.36 5.46 9.36
CA LEU A 357 -4.72 4.14 8.84
C LEU A 357 -3.50 3.44 8.21
N SER A 358 -2.71 4.15 7.40
CA SER A 358 -1.49 3.61 6.78
C SER A 358 -0.45 3.19 7.81
N SER A 359 -0.26 3.97 8.88
CA SER A 359 0.66 3.61 9.97
C SER A 359 0.23 2.32 10.67
N LEU A 360 -1.08 2.14 10.92
CA LEU A 360 -1.61 0.91 11.52
C LEU A 360 -1.37 -0.32 10.64
N VAL A 361 -1.66 -0.20 9.34
CA VAL A 361 -1.41 -1.27 8.36
C VAL A 361 0.08 -1.61 8.32
N THR A 362 0.95 -0.61 8.25
CA THR A 362 2.40 -0.80 8.15
C THR A 362 2.99 -1.48 9.38
N ILE A 363 2.49 -1.18 10.59
CA ILE A 363 2.95 -1.84 11.83
C ILE A 363 2.46 -3.31 11.89
N ALA A 364 1.26 -3.59 11.39
CA ALA A 364 0.70 -4.93 11.39
C ALA A 364 1.47 -5.92 10.50
N VAL A 365 2.00 -5.45 9.37
CA VAL A 365 2.69 -6.27 8.36
C VAL A 365 3.89 -7.05 8.94
N PRO A 366 4.90 -6.44 9.56
CA PRO A 366 6.06 -7.19 10.10
C PRO A 366 5.67 -8.11 11.26
N LEU A 367 4.70 -7.73 12.09
CA LEU A 367 4.25 -8.57 13.20
C LEU A 367 3.65 -9.88 12.70
N GLY A 368 2.79 -9.82 11.68
CA GLY A 368 2.18 -11.00 11.10
C GLY A 368 3.14 -11.83 10.25
N SER A 369 3.88 -11.20 9.34
CA SER A 369 4.78 -11.92 8.43
C SER A 369 5.92 -12.62 9.19
N ILE A 370 6.60 -11.92 10.09
CA ILE A 370 7.69 -12.52 10.88
C ILE A 370 7.13 -13.55 11.86
N GLY A 371 6.05 -13.25 12.57
CA GLY A 371 5.48 -14.14 13.58
C GLY A 371 5.03 -15.48 13.02
N LEU A 372 4.23 -15.48 11.96
CA LEU A 372 3.70 -16.72 11.38
C LEU A 372 4.78 -17.51 10.62
N VAL A 373 5.71 -16.85 9.94
CA VAL A 373 6.82 -17.53 9.25
C VAL A 373 7.82 -18.12 10.24
N LEU A 374 8.09 -17.45 11.37
CA LEU A 374 8.89 -18.03 12.45
C LEU A 374 8.22 -19.25 13.06
N LEU A 375 6.92 -19.19 13.38
CA LEU A 375 6.18 -20.35 13.89
C LEU A 375 6.24 -21.54 12.92
N TYR A 376 6.15 -21.27 11.62
CA TYR A 376 6.27 -22.31 10.59
C TYR A 376 7.63 -23.01 10.62
N ASN A 377 8.71 -22.26 10.69
CA ASN A 377 10.08 -22.77 10.58
C ASN A 377 10.66 -23.29 11.89
N VAL A 378 10.27 -22.70 13.04
CA VAL A 378 10.88 -23.02 14.35
C VAL A 378 10.06 -24.06 15.12
N VAL A 379 8.72 -24.03 14.99
CA VAL A 379 7.83 -24.94 15.72
C VAL A 379 7.31 -26.04 14.81
N ALA A 380 6.40 -25.72 13.93
CA ALA A 380 5.83 -26.65 12.94
C ALA A 380 4.93 -25.87 11.94
N PRO A 381 4.78 -26.35 10.67
CA PRO A 381 3.84 -25.77 9.71
C PRO A 381 2.41 -25.63 10.27
N ASN A 382 1.89 -26.68 10.91
CA ASN A 382 0.54 -26.68 11.48
C ASN A 382 0.38 -25.65 12.60
N ALA A 383 1.43 -25.35 13.38
CA ALA A 383 1.36 -24.30 14.41
C ALA A 383 1.11 -22.93 13.81
N ALA A 384 1.81 -22.60 12.70
CA ALA A 384 1.59 -21.35 11.97
C ALA A 384 0.17 -21.26 11.39
N TYR A 385 -0.29 -22.34 10.77
CA TYR A 385 -1.62 -22.38 10.16
C TYR A 385 -2.74 -22.25 11.22
N LEU A 386 -2.67 -22.99 12.33
CA LEU A 386 -3.65 -22.91 13.41
C LEU A 386 -3.64 -21.52 14.08
N THR A 387 -2.47 -20.94 14.29
CA THR A 387 -2.36 -19.57 14.83
C THR A 387 -3.00 -18.56 13.88
N GLY A 388 -2.76 -18.67 12.57
CA GLY A 388 -3.42 -17.83 11.57
C GLY A 388 -4.95 -18.00 11.59
N ILE A 389 -5.45 -19.24 11.69
CA ILE A 389 -6.88 -19.53 11.84
C ILE A 389 -7.45 -18.85 13.08
N CYS A 390 -6.79 -18.99 14.25
CA CYS A 390 -7.23 -18.34 15.48
C CYS A 390 -7.30 -16.81 15.34
N PHE A 391 -6.28 -16.17 14.76
CA PHE A 391 -6.33 -14.73 14.52
C PHE A 391 -7.46 -14.33 13.57
N LEU A 392 -7.67 -15.07 12.49
CA LEU A 392 -8.75 -14.77 11.54
C LEU A 392 -10.14 -14.94 12.17
N LEU A 393 -10.34 -15.95 13.03
CA LEU A 393 -11.58 -16.12 13.78
C LEU A 393 -11.81 -14.97 14.77
N ILE A 394 -10.76 -14.51 15.47
CA ILE A 394 -10.82 -13.31 16.32
C ILE A 394 -11.17 -12.09 15.46
N GLY A 395 -10.56 -11.94 14.28
CA GLY A 395 -10.86 -10.87 13.33
C GLY A 395 -12.32 -10.87 12.89
N ILE A 396 -12.86 -12.04 12.53
CA ILE A 396 -14.28 -12.19 12.17
C ILE A 396 -15.16 -11.85 13.39
N GLY A 397 -14.86 -12.37 14.57
CA GLY A 397 -15.59 -12.05 15.79
C GLY A 397 -15.62 -10.56 16.10
N ALA A 398 -14.47 -9.87 15.94
CA ALA A 398 -14.38 -8.43 16.13
C ALA A 398 -15.28 -7.65 15.16
N LEU A 399 -15.50 -8.14 13.94
CA LEU A 399 -16.39 -7.50 12.96
C LEU A 399 -17.87 -7.50 13.38
N PHE A 400 -18.27 -8.37 14.31
CA PHE A 400 -19.64 -8.45 14.82
C PHE A 400 -19.87 -7.71 16.15
N VAL A 401 -18.84 -7.06 16.71
CA VAL A 401 -19.00 -6.20 17.89
C VAL A 401 -19.89 -5.02 17.52
N LYS A 402 -20.99 -4.82 18.26
CA LYS A 402 -21.93 -3.72 18.04
C LYS A 402 -21.27 -2.37 18.30
N GLN A 403 -21.66 -1.34 17.54
CA GLN A 403 -21.35 0.03 17.91
C GLN A 403 -22.01 0.35 19.27
N PRO A 404 -21.31 1.00 20.21
CA PRO A 404 -21.98 1.63 21.33
C PRO A 404 -23.02 2.60 20.79
N GLN A 405 -24.25 2.54 21.28
CA GLN A 405 -25.26 3.56 20.93
C GLN A 405 -24.77 4.90 21.46
N ALA A 406 -25.10 5.99 20.73
CA ALA A 406 -24.65 7.33 21.09
C ALA A 406 -25.04 7.78 22.53
N ASP A 407 -26.04 7.12 23.11
CA ASP A 407 -26.51 7.36 24.47
C ASP A 407 -25.56 6.85 25.57
N ASP A 408 -24.68 5.87 25.27
CA ASP A 408 -23.70 5.34 26.23
C ASP A 408 -22.45 6.21 26.39
N LEU A 409 -22.28 7.25 25.55
CA LEU A 409 -21.15 8.17 25.60
C LEU A 409 -21.49 9.51 26.30
N ALA A 410 -22.75 9.66 26.74
CA ALA A 410 -23.25 10.88 27.44
C ALA A 410 -23.39 10.66 28.96
N SER A 411 -23.13 9.48 29.45
CA SER A 411 -23.03 9.13 30.87
C SER A 411 -21.55 8.96 31.29
#